data_f1be01a55021e1dfb01a9b0f1b7b21cf
#
_entry.id   f1be01a55021e1dfb01a9b0f1b7b21cf
#
_cell.length_a   1.000
_cell.length_b   1.000
_cell.length_c   1.000
_cell.angle_alpha   90.00
_cell.angle_beta   90.00
_cell.angle_gamma   90.00
#
_symmetry.space_group_name_H-M   'P 1'
#
loop_
_entity.id
_entity.type
_entity.pdbx_description
1 polymer ?
#
loop_
_entity_poly.entity_id
_entity_poly.type
_entity_poly.pdbx_seq_one_letter_code
_entity_poly.pdbx_strand_id
1 'polypeptide(L)'
;MSLLAAVSTWLDVWLQKIKHLIPGYLKNSDALINILCNIKNLPAGAKLFSCDATSMYTNIDIKHLLHIVEDWLKVHVKELPCHFPTNTILASLELVMKSNIFHFGDTWWIQNVGTAMETPCACIIATMYYAHYEKFTLIPKYHNFLPHYFRFIDDGLGIWLPNTDPDTSNNDSDVKFMEFKKDLDKFGLLRWTCEDLTNEIIYLDLVIRLDDGKFKFKTYQKTLNLYLYIPPHSAHPPGVQKSLIFGCLQKYWN
;
A
#
# COMPACT_ATOMS: atom_id res chain seq x y z
N MET A 1 -21.94 -2.61 18.63
CA MET A 1 -21.26 -1.85 17.55
C MET A 1 -20.86 -0.49 18.13
N SER A 2 -19.61 -0.12 18.07
CA SER A 2 -19.13 1.18 18.60
C SER A 2 -19.68 2.33 17.74
N LEU A 3 -19.99 3.48 18.36
CA LEU A 3 -20.33 4.72 17.63
C LEU A 3 -19.20 5.13 16.66
N LEU A 4 -17.96 4.86 17.03
CA LEU A 4 -16.80 5.10 16.17
C LEU A 4 -16.80 4.26 14.89
N ALA A 5 -17.37 3.08 14.89
CA ALA A 5 -17.45 2.25 13.69
C ALA A 5 -18.30 2.92 12.59
N ALA A 6 -19.40 3.56 12.94
CA ALA A 6 -20.24 4.28 11.97
C ALA A 6 -19.49 5.50 11.40
N VAL A 7 -18.82 6.29 12.25
CA VAL A 7 -18.01 7.45 11.82
C VAL A 7 -16.85 6.98 10.93
N SER A 8 -16.16 5.93 11.31
CA SER A 8 -15.05 5.37 10.56
C SER A 8 -15.49 4.81 9.19
N THR A 9 -16.64 4.14 9.11
CA THR A 9 -17.21 3.69 7.84
C THR A 9 -17.55 4.89 6.93
N TRP A 10 -18.13 5.94 7.51
CA TRP A 10 -18.42 7.16 6.77
C TRP A 10 -17.14 7.82 6.23
N LEU A 11 -16.09 7.90 7.05
CA LEU A 11 -14.76 8.37 6.63
C LEU A 11 -14.20 7.54 5.48
N ASP A 12 -14.24 6.22 5.58
CA ASP A 12 -13.77 5.33 4.51
C ASP A 12 -14.48 5.63 3.20
N VAL A 13 -15.82 5.73 3.21
CA VAL A 13 -16.61 6.02 2.00
C VAL A 13 -16.19 7.33 1.34
N TRP A 14 -15.88 8.38 2.10
CA TRP A 14 -15.44 9.65 1.54
C TRP A 14 -13.99 9.63 1.08
N LEU A 15 -13.08 9.05 1.83
CA LEU A 15 -11.67 8.96 1.47
C LEU A 15 -11.44 8.04 0.26
N GLN A 16 -12.24 6.97 0.09
CA GLN A 16 -12.20 6.13 -1.11
C GLN A 16 -12.51 6.88 -2.40
N LYS A 17 -13.28 7.98 -2.35
CA LYS A 17 -13.58 8.80 -3.54
C LYS A 17 -12.35 9.54 -4.07
N ILE A 18 -11.33 9.77 -3.25
CA ILE A 18 -10.12 10.52 -3.61
C ILE A 18 -8.86 9.64 -3.73
N LYS A 19 -9.00 8.32 -3.63
CA LYS A 19 -7.86 7.38 -3.75
C LYS A 19 -7.14 7.45 -5.10
N HIS A 20 -7.81 7.91 -6.15
CA HIS A 20 -7.22 8.12 -7.48
C HIS A 20 -6.15 9.21 -7.50
N LEU A 21 -6.09 10.07 -6.48
CA LEU A 21 -5.05 11.10 -6.31
C LEU A 21 -3.74 10.51 -5.75
N ILE A 22 -3.78 9.29 -5.20
CA ILE A 22 -2.64 8.61 -4.59
C ILE A 22 -1.74 8.06 -5.71
N PRO A 23 -0.47 8.45 -5.77
CA PRO A 23 0.45 7.93 -6.78
C PRO A 23 0.64 6.42 -6.60
N GLY A 24 0.65 5.70 -7.72
CA GLY A 24 0.91 4.27 -7.72
C GLY A 24 -0.06 3.40 -6.91
N TYR A 25 -1.26 3.92 -6.58
CA TYR A 25 -2.27 3.15 -5.84
C TYR A 25 -2.63 1.86 -6.56
N LEU A 26 -2.52 0.74 -5.85
CA LEU A 26 -2.96 -0.57 -6.32
C LEU A 26 -4.24 -0.99 -5.59
N LYS A 27 -5.18 -1.51 -6.37
CA LYS A 27 -6.41 -2.09 -5.83
C LYS A 27 -6.24 -3.58 -5.49
N ASN A 28 -5.55 -4.33 -6.33
CA ASN A 28 -5.32 -5.77 -6.23
C ASN A 28 -4.26 -6.21 -7.27
N SER A 29 -3.94 -7.49 -7.28
CA SER A 29 -2.98 -8.10 -8.21
C SER A 29 -3.41 -8.00 -9.67
N ASP A 30 -4.71 -8.11 -9.99
CA ASP A 30 -5.21 -8.00 -11.37
C ASP A 30 -4.98 -6.60 -11.94
N ALA A 31 -5.20 -5.57 -11.11
CA ALA A 31 -4.90 -4.19 -11.50
C ALA A 31 -3.41 -4.01 -11.80
N LEU A 32 -2.54 -4.63 -11.00
CA LEU A 32 -1.09 -4.60 -11.20
C LEU A 32 -0.71 -5.29 -12.52
N ILE A 33 -1.22 -6.50 -12.80
CA ILE A 33 -0.98 -7.21 -14.06
C ILE A 33 -1.34 -6.33 -15.25
N ASN A 34 -2.55 -5.74 -15.22
CA ASN A 34 -3.03 -4.87 -16.29
C ASN A 34 -2.11 -3.65 -16.51
N ILE A 35 -1.62 -3.04 -15.43
CA ILE A 35 -0.70 -1.91 -15.51
C ILE A 35 0.64 -2.36 -16.10
N LEU A 36 1.25 -3.42 -15.57
CA LEU A 36 2.55 -3.91 -16.01
C LEU A 36 2.53 -4.38 -17.46
N CYS A 37 1.46 -5.05 -17.93
CA CYS A 37 1.29 -5.44 -19.34
C CYS A 37 1.26 -4.24 -20.31
N ASN A 38 0.87 -3.06 -19.83
CA ASN A 38 0.81 -1.84 -20.64
C ASN A 38 2.14 -1.06 -20.64
N ILE A 39 3.08 -1.39 -19.76
CA ILE A 39 4.41 -0.78 -19.76
C ILE A 39 5.20 -1.32 -20.97
N LYS A 40 5.65 -0.41 -21.80
CA LYS A 40 6.44 -0.72 -23.01
C LYS A 40 7.79 -0.02 -22.93
N ASN A 41 8.77 -0.56 -23.66
CA ASN A 41 10.08 0.08 -23.86
C ASN A 41 10.88 0.30 -22.56
N LEU A 42 10.85 -0.67 -21.64
CA LEU A 42 11.77 -0.65 -20.53
C LEU A 42 13.21 -0.80 -21.04
N PRO A 43 14.14 0.03 -20.56
CA PRO A 43 15.56 -0.12 -20.91
C PRO A 43 16.12 -1.49 -20.53
N ALA A 44 17.07 -1.97 -21.32
CA ALA A 44 17.83 -3.17 -20.96
C ALA A 44 18.49 -2.97 -19.59
N GLY A 45 18.44 -3.98 -18.74
CA GLY A 45 18.98 -3.91 -17.38
C GLY A 45 18.03 -3.34 -16.33
N ALA A 46 16.80 -2.95 -16.67
CA ALA A 46 15.78 -2.62 -15.69
C ALA A 46 15.59 -3.78 -14.70
N LYS A 47 15.41 -3.49 -13.43
CA LYS A 47 15.26 -4.44 -12.32
C LYS A 47 13.98 -4.17 -11.54
N LEU A 48 13.52 -5.17 -10.82
CA LEU A 48 12.41 -5.10 -9.89
C LEU A 48 12.93 -5.04 -8.45
N PHE A 49 12.19 -4.41 -7.57
CA PHE A 49 12.37 -4.50 -6.12
C PHE A 49 11.01 -4.40 -5.42
N SER A 50 10.91 -5.00 -4.24
CA SER A 50 9.79 -4.79 -3.33
C SER A 50 10.25 -4.21 -2.02
N CYS A 51 9.34 -3.50 -1.38
CA CYS A 51 9.54 -2.96 -0.04
C CYS A 51 8.30 -3.24 0.80
N ASP A 52 8.49 -3.55 2.07
CA ASP A 52 7.44 -3.79 3.05
C ASP A 52 7.58 -2.82 4.22
N ALA A 53 6.48 -2.14 4.58
CA ALA A 53 6.46 -1.24 5.72
C ALA A 53 6.24 -2.01 7.01
N THR A 54 7.26 -2.09 7.86
CA THR A 54 7.22 -2.81 9.12
C THR A 54 6.14 -2.23 10.04
N SER A 55 5.14 -3.05 10.37
CA SER A 55 4.08 -2.70 11.32
C SER A 55 3.42 -1.34 11.02
N MET A 56 3.08 -1.08 9.77
CA MET A 56 2.60 0.22 9.29
C MET A 56 1.49 0.80 10.18
N TYR A 57 0.46 0.02 10.50
CA TYR A 57 -0.69 0.49 11.26
C TYR A 57 -0.37 0.96 12.67
N THR A 58 0.65 0.37 13.31
CA THR A 58 1.05 0.73 14.68
C THR A 58 2.08 1.85 14.73
N ASN A 59 2.69 2.21 13.61
CA ASN A 59 3.76 3.20 13.51
C ASN A 59 3.31 4.52 12.84
N ILE A 60 2.01 4.80 12.81
CA ILE A 60 1.48 6.07 12.35
C ILE A 60 1.41 7.05 13.54
N ASP A 61 2.17 8.14 13.50
CA ASP A 61 2.01 9.24 14.43
C ASP A 61 0.70 9.99 14.14
N ILE A 62 -0.20 10.06 15.13
CA ILE A 62 -1.55 10.60 14.95
C ILE A 62 -1.52 12.10 14.61
N LYS A 63 -0.65 12.87 15.25
CA LYS A 63 -0.55 14.32 15.00
C LYS A 63 -0.01 14.59 13.61
N HIS A 64 1.03 13.85 13.23
CA HIS A 64 1.61 13.91 11.90
C HIS A 64 0.59 13.49 10.82
N LEU A 65 -0.16 12.40 11.04
CA LEU A 65 -1.22 11.97 10.15
C LEU A 65 -2.28 13.07 9.90
N LEU A 66 -2.78 13.70 10.97
CA LEU A 66 -3.79 14.75 10.85
C LEU A 66 -3.28 15.93 10.00
N HIS A 67 -2.03 16.33 10.22
CA HIS A 67 -1.38 17.36 9.42
C HIS A 67 -1.23 16.95 7.95
N ILE A 68 -0.76 15.74 7.68
CA ILE A 68 -0.58 15.21 6.33
C ILE A 68 -1.91 15.13 5.57
N VAL A 69 -2.98 14.65 6.21
CA VAL A 69 -4.30 14.57 5.55
C VAL A 69 -4.86 15.98 5.29
N GLU A 70 -4.69 16.90 6.22
CA GLU A 70 -5.09 18.30 6.02
C GLU A 70 -4.37 18.93 4.83
N ASP A 71 -3.04 18.79 4.75
CA ASP A 71 -2.23 19.29 3.63
C ASP A 71 -2.63 18.63 2.31
N TRP A 72 -2.83 17.31 2.32
CA TRP A 72 -3.30 16.57 1.14
C TRP A 72 -4.59 17.15 0.58
N LEU A 73 -5.59 17.38 1.45
CA LEU A 73 -6.89 17.93 1.03
C LEU A 73 -6.79 19.37 0.54
N LYS A 74 -5.90 20.19 1.14
CA LYS A 74 -5.64 21.58 0.69
C LYS A 74 -4.99 21.61 -0.70
N VAL A 75 -3.97 20.79 -0.92
CA VAL A 75 -3.24 20.74 -2.20
C VAL A 75 -4.16 20.29 -3.33
N HIS A 76 -5.03 19.30 -3.07
CA HIS A 76 -5.92 18.71 -4.06
C HIS A 76 -7.34 19.33 -4.08
N VAL A 77 -7.53 20.51 -3.48
CA VAL A 77 -8.87 21.11 -3.33
C VAL A 77 -9.67 21.20 -4.64
N LYS A 78 -8.99 21.41 -5.77
CA LYS A 78 -9.62 21.50 -7.12
C LYS A 78 -10.02 20.14 -7.70
N GLU A 79 -9.45 19.06 -7.18
CA GLU A 79 -9.67 17.68 -7.63
C GLU A 79 -10.66 16.92 -6.73
N LEU A 80 -11.06 17.55 -5.61
CA LEU A 80 -12.04 16.95 -4.70
C LEU A 80 -13.44 16.92 -5.36
N PRO A 81 -14.23 15.86 -5.07
CA PRO A 81 -15.61 15.80 -5.51
C PRO A 81 -16.44 17.01 -5.04
N CYS A 82 -17.47 17.38 -5.81
CA CYS A 82 -18.39 18.43 -5.42
C CYS A 82 -18.96 18.15 -4.01
N HIS A 83 -19.03 19.20 -3.18
CA HIS A 83 -19.48 19.11 -1.78
C HIS A 83 -18.66 18.15 -0.89
N PHE A 84 -17.37 17.97 -1.19
CA PHE A 84 -16.49 17.17 -0.32
C PHE A 84 -16.39 17.80 1.07
N PRO A 85 -16.80 17.11 2.15
CA PRO A 85 -16.96 17.72 3.46
C PRO A 85 -15.64 17.78 4.23
N THR A 86 -14.65 18.53 3.74
CA THR A 86 -13.27 18.58 4.24
C THR A 86 -13.18 18.77 5.76
N ASN A 87 -13.87 19.77 6.31
CA ASN A 87 -13.80 20.06 7.75
C ASN A 87 -14.41 18.92 8.59
N THR A 88 -15.50 18.33 8.11
CA THR A 88 -16.14 17.20 8.81
C THR A 88 -15.24 15.96 8.75
N ILE A 89 -14.56 15.73 7.62
CA ILE A 89 -13.59 14.63 7.48
C ILE A 89 -12.44 14.80 8.47
N LEU A 90 -11.83 15.98 8.56
CA LEU A 90 -10.73 16.24 9.47
C LEU A 90 -11.15 16.08 10.94
N ALA A 91 -12.30 16.63 11.34
CA ALA A 91 -12.83 16.48 12.69
C ALA A 91 -13.17 15.01 13.02
N SER A 92 -13.78 14.29 12.07
CA SER A 92 -14.10 12.87 12.24
C SER A 92 -12.86 11.98 12.30
N LEU A 93 -11.84 12.30 11.48
CA LEU A 93 -10.55 11.60 11.52
C LEU A 93 -9.87 11.79 12.86
N GLU A 94 -9.82 13.02 13.38
CA GLU A 94 -9.26 13.32 14.68
C GLU A 94 -10.00 12.55 15.79
N LEU A 95 -11.33 12.54 15.76
CA LEU A 95 -12.15 11.79 16.71
C LEU A 95 -11.83 10.29 16.67
N VAL A 96 -11.82 9.67 15.48
CA VAL A 96 -11.55 8.23 15.32
C VAL A 96 -10.15 7.89 15.80
N MET A 97 -9.14 8.67 15.41
CA MET A 97 -7.74 8.39 15.75
C MET A 97 -7.41 8.58 17.22
N LYS A 98 -8.02 9.56 17.89
CA LYS A 98 -7.77 9.84 19.32
C LYS A 98 -8.64 9.02 20.27
N SER A 99 -9.65 8.31 19.77
CA SER A 99 -10.60 7.58 20.61
C SER A 99 -10.51 6.06 20.41
N ASN A 100 -9.39 5.55 19.94
CA ASN A 100 -9.14 4.11 19.85
C ASN A 100 -8.91 3.53 21.24
N ILE A 101 -9.97 2.94 21.80
CA ILE A 101 -9.96 2.30 23.12
C ILE A 101 -10.04 0.79 22.92
N PHE A 102 -9.17 0.05 23.58
CA PHE A 102 -9.20 -1.41 23.60
C PHE A 102 -9.18 -1.96 25.03
N HIS A 103 -9.74 -3.14 25.20
CA HIS A 103 -9.83 -3.84 26.45
C HIS A 103 -8.81 -4.99 26.45
N PHE A 104 -8.01 -5.06 27.53
CA PHE A 104 -7.09 -6.16 27.73
C PHE A 104 -7.08 -6.58 29.20
N GLY A 105 -7.41 -7.85 29.45
CA GLY A 105 -7.68 -8.32 30.81
C GLY A 105 -8.85 -7.54 31.43
N ASP A 106 -8.66 -6.99 32.61
CA ASP A 106 -9.67 -6.21 33.33
C ASP A 106 -9.48 -4.70 33.19
N THR A 107 -8.65 -4.27 32.20
CA THR A 107 -8.28 -2.85 32.05
C THR A 107 -8.59 -2.33 30.65
N TRP A 108 -8.84 -1.01 30.58
CA TRP A 108 -9.07 -0.28 29.34
C TRP A 108 -7.87 0.58 29.00
N TRP A 109 -7.50 0.55 27.72
CA TRP A 109 -6.32 1.25 27.20
C TRP A 109 -6.69 2.15 26.04
N ILE A 110 -6.00 3.27 25.90
CA ILE A 110 -6.10 4.18 24.75
C ILE A 110 -4.87 3.97 23.88
N GLN A 111 -5.08 3.78 22.59
CA GLN A 111 -4.01 3.72 21.60
C GLN A 111 -3.57 5.15 21.25
N ASN A 112 -2.37 5.53 21.66
CA ASN A 112 -1.81 6.87 21.43
C ASN A 112 -1.00 6.98 20.13
N VAL A 113 -0.60 5.87 19.53
CA VAL A 113 0.16 5.78 18.27
C VAL A 113 -0.45 4.71 17.38
N GLY A 114 -0.51 4.97 16.11
CA GLY A 114 -1.07 4.04 15.15
C GLY A 114 -2.59 4.07 15.05
N THR A 115 -3.12 3.19 14.24
CA THR A 115 -4.56 2.96 14.04
C THR A 115 -4.90 1.49 14.26
N ALA A 116 -6.09 1.21 14.78
CA ALA A 116 -6.57 -0.16 14.93
C ALA A 116 -6.84 -0.76 13.54
N MET A 117 -6.29 -1.95 13.26
CA MET A 117 -6.41 -2.63 11.96
C MET A 117 -7.86 -2.91 11.55
N GLU A 118 -8.73 -3.17 12.53
CA GLU A 118 -10.16 -3.46 12.30
C GLU A 118 -11.02 -2.19 12.08
N THR A 119 -10.41 -1.00 12.18
CA THR A 119 -11.10 0.26 11.91
C THR A 119 -11.39 0.37 10.41
N PRO A 120 -12.65 0.55 9.95
CA PRO A 120 -12.98 0.54 8.53
C PRO A 120 -12.11 1.44 7.65
N CYS A 121 -11.80 2.66 8.10
CA CYS A 121 -10.95 3.60 7.36
C CYS A 121 -9.44 3.38 7.51
N ALA A 122 -8.99 2.39 8.29
CA ALA A 122 -7.56 2.22 8.59
C ALA A 122 -6.71 2.02 7.33
N CYS A 123 -7.17 1.19 6.38
CA CYS A 123 -6.45 0.91 5.15
C CYS A 123 -6.25 2.16 4.29
N ILE A 124 -7.31 2.94 4.06
CA ILE A 124 -7.20 4.16 3.24
C ILE A 124 -6.36 5.23 3.94
N ILE A 125 -6.46 5.35 5.26
CA ILE A 125 -5.65 6.28 6.06
C ILE A 125 -4.17 5.91 5.96
N ALA A 126 -3.81 4.66 6.20
CA ALA A 126 -2.43 4.18 6.08
C ALA A 126 -1.88 4.42 4.66
N THR A 127 -2.70 4.15 3.63
CA THR A 127 -2.34 4.39 2.25
C THR A 127 -2.09 5.88 1.98
N MET A 128 -2.97 6.78 2.42
CA MET A 128 -2.83 8.22 2.22
C MET A 128 -1.65 8.81 3.00
N TYR A 129 -1.40 8.32 4.21
CA TYR A 129 -0.35 8.84 5.08
C TYR A 129 1.01 8.85 4.39
N TYR A 130 1.43 7.73 3.83
CA TYR A 130 2.72 7.65 3.15
C TYR A 130 2.69 8.22 1.71
N ALA A 131 1.51 8.24 1.07
CA ALA A 131 1.34 8.75 -0.29
C ALA A 131 1.74 10.23 -0.44
N HIS A 132 1.61 11.02 0.61
CA HIS A 132 2.08 12.41 0.63
C HIS A 132 3.60 12.48 0.42
N TYR A 133 4.36 11.68 1.16
CA TYR A 133 5.81 11.62 1.04
C TYR A 133 6.24 11.07 -0.33
N GLU A 134 5.58 10.02 -0.81
CA GLU A 134 5.82 9.47 -2.13
C GLU A 134 5.65 10.53 -3.22
N LYS A 135 4.53 11.26 -3.20
CA LYS A 135 4.15 12.22 -4.24
C LYS A 135 5.06 13.43 -4.27
N PHE A 136 5.40 13.98 -3.13
CA PHE A 136 6.07 15.28 -3.04
C PHE A 136 7.59 15.19 -2.78
N THR A 137 8.08 14.04 -2.37
CA THR A 137 9.50 13.90 -2.01
C THR A 137 10.17 12.71 -2.70
N LEU A 138 9.65 11.50 -2.46
CA LEU A 138 10.36 10.28 -2.85
C LEU A 138 10.39 10.08 -4.37
N ILE A 139 9.22 10.03 -5.01
CA ILE A 139 9.13 9.79 -6.47
C ILE A 139 9.82 10.92 -7.26
N PRO A 140 9.62 12.22 -6.95
CA PRO A 140 10.32 13.28 -7.66
C PRO A 140 11.85 13.22 -7.52
N LYS A 141 12.36 12.85 -6.34
CA LYS A 141 13.80 12.75 -6.10
C LYS A 141 14.47 11.67 -6.96
N TYR A 142 13.78 10.55 -7.17
CA TYR A 142 14.34 9.39 -7.88
C TYR A 142 13.77 9.18 -9.27
N HIS A 143 13.09 10.15 -9.86
CA HIS A 143 12.37 10.04 -11.14
C HIS A 143 13.22 9.50 -12.31
N ASN A 144 14.54 9.74 -12.33
CA ASN A 144 15.45 9.24 -13.35
C ASN A 144 15.70 7.73 -13.24
N PHE A 145 15.62 7.17 -12.04
CA PHE A 145 15.87 5.75 -11.75
C PHE A 145 14.61 4.96 -11.47
N LEU A 146 13.54 5.63 -11.04
CA LEU A 146 12.27 5.02 -10.58
C LEU A 146 11.10 5.45 -11.49
N PRO A 147 11.00 4.94 -12.73
CA PRO A 147 9.95 5.32 -13.65
C PRO A 147 8.57 4.86 -13.20
N HIS A 148 8.52 3.76 -12.44
CA HIS A 148 7.28 3.20 -11.95
C HIS A 148 7.44 2.73 -10.51
N TYR A 149 6.53 3.20 -9.66
CA TYR A 149 6.40 2.79 -8.27
C TYR A 149 4.93 2.57 -7.94
N PHE A 150 4.62 1.44 -7.36
CA PHE A 150 3.27 1.04 -7.00
C PHE A 150 3.22 0.64 -5.54
N ARG A 151 2.08 0.86 -4.90
CA ARG A 151 1.90 0.46 -3.51
C ARG A 151 0.51 -0.08 -3.22
N PHE A 152 0.48 -1.21 -2.54
CA PHE A 152 -0.71 -1.80 -1.95
C PHE A 152 -0.57 -1.73 -0.43
N ILE A 153 -1.13 -0.71 0.19
CA ILE A 153 -1.06 -0.39 1.64
C ILE A 153 0.39 -0.29 2.13
N ASP A 154 0.93 -1.38 2.65
CA ASP A 154 2.27 -1.55 3.21
C ASP A 154 3.28 -2.17 2.23
N ASP A 155 2.81 -2.84 1.19
CA ASP A 155 3.64 -3.45 0.17
C ASP A 155 3.94 -2.47 -0.99
N GLY A 156 5.21 -2.13 -1.21
CA GLY A 156 5.70 -1.35 -2.33
C GLY A 156 6.35 -2.21 -3.42
N LEU A 157 6.13 -1.88 -4.68
CA LEU A 157 6.78 -2.47 -5.85
C LEU A 157 7.34 -1.37 -6.73
N GLY A 158 8.61 -1.45 -7.10
CA GLY A 158 9.22 -0.51 -8.02
C GLY A 158 9.96 -1.17 -9.17
N ILE A 159 10.08 -0.41 -10.26
CA ILE A 159 10.96 -0.73 -11.38
C ILE A 159 12.12 0.25 -11.31
N TRP A 160 13.33 -0.28 -11.18
CA TRP A 160 14.56 0.50 -11.09
C TRP A 160 15.36 0.41 -12.38
N LEU A 161 15.76 1.55 -12.91
CA LEU A 161 16.55 1.63 -14.13
C LEU A 161 18.05 1.62 -13.82
N PRO A 162 18.86 0.96 -14.66
CA PRO A 162 20.31 1.14 -14.61
C PRO A 162 20.65 2.58 -14.98
N ASN A 163 21.85 3.01 -14.66
CA ASN A 163 22.36 4.28 -15.16
C ASN A 163 22.51 4.21 -16.69
N THR A 164 21.87 5.12 -17.40
CA THR A 164 21.92 5.18 -18.87
C THR A 164 23.00 6.14 -19.38
N ASP A 165 23.69 6.84 -18.48
CA ASP A 165 24.72 7.80 -18.84
C ASP A 165 26.08 7.07 -19.02
N PRO A 166 26.66 7.04 -20.22
CA PRO A 166 27.89 6.29 -20.49
C PRO A 166 29.11 6.85 -19.74
N ASP A 167 29.06 8.09 -19.27
CA ASP A 167 30.15 8.76 -18.55
C ASP A 167 30.12 8.51 -17.03
N THR A 168 29.02 7.96 -16.49
CA THR A 168 28.89 7.62 -15.09
C THR A 168 29.03 6.10 -14.89
N SER A 169 29.84 5.70 -13.92
CA SER A 169 30.04 4.28 -13.61
C SER A 169 28.74 3.60 -13.17
N ASN A 170 28.56 2.30 -13.47
CA ASN A 170 27.42 1.49 -13.03
C ASN A 170 27.19 1.55 -11.49
N ASN A 171 28.22 1.95 -10.73
CA ASN A 171 28.13 2.17 -9.28
C ASN A 171 27.13 3.30 -8.89
N ASP A 172 26.81 4.26 -9.76
CA ASP A 172 25.92 5.36 -9.37
C ASP A 172 24.47 4.89 -9.18
N SER A 173 23.96 3.97 -10.01
CA SER A 173 22.62 3.40 -9.86
C SER A 173 22.46 2.63 -8.56
N ASP A 174 23.47 1.82 -8.19
CA ASP A 174 23.44 1.03 -6.95
C ASP A 174 23.55 1.94 -5.71
N VAL A 175 24.41 2.97 -5.78
CA VAL A 175 24.50 4.00 -4.73
C VAL A 175 23.19 4.73 -4.56
N LYS A 176 22.53 5.12 -5.66
CA LYS A 176 21.21 5.76 -5.64
C LYS A 176 20.12 4.84 -5.09
N PHE A 177 20.17 3.55 -5.38
CA PHE A 177 19.24 2.60 -4.81
C PHE A 177 19.42 2.44 -3.29
N MET A 178 20.67 2.40 -2.82
CA MET A 178 20.95 2.40 -1.38
C MET A 178 20.53 3.70 -0.68
N GLU A 179 20.63 4.84 -1.36
CA GLU A 179 20.11 6.12 -0.87
C GLU A 179 18.58 6.08 -0.80
N PHE A 180 17.92 5.56 -1.83
CA PHE A 180 16.47 5.36 -1.86
C PHE A 180 15.97 4.50 -0.69
N LYS A 181 16.62 3.37 -0.42
CA LYS A 181 16.29 2.51 0.74
C LYS A 181 16.35 3.28 2.07
N LYS A 182 17.35 4.14 2.24
CA LYS A 182 17.48 4.99 3.45
C LYS A 182 16.40 6.08 3.52
N ASP A 183 16.00 6.60 2.36
CA ASP A 183 14.99 7.65 2.28
C ASP A 183 13.58 7.14 2.56
N LEU A 184 13.29 5.86 2.29
CA LEU A 184 12.02 5.25 2.67
C LEU A 184 11.71 5.42 4.17
N ASP A 185 12.75 5.38 5.02
CA ASP A 185 12.64 5.48 6.49
C ASP A 185 12.53 6.92 7.01
N LYS A 186 12.59 7.93 6.15
CA LYS A 186 12.62 9.34 6.58
C LYS A 186 11.25 9.97 6.84
N PHE A 187 10.21 9.18 6.86
CA PHE A 187 8.85 9.69 7.04
C PHE A 187 8.18 9.16 8.30
N GLY A 188 7.98 10.06 9.26
CA GLY A 188 7.34 9.74 10.53
C GLY A 188 8.09 8.65 11.31
N LEU A 189 7.33 7.69 11.83
CA LEU A 189 7.86 6.55 12.57
C LEU A 189 7.99 5.29 11.71
N LEU A 190 7.63 5.36 10.44
CA LEU A 190 7.64 4.20 9.54
C LEU A 190 9.06 3.71 9.30
N ARG A 191 9.19 2.38 9.16
CA ARG A 191 10.41 1.70 8.77
C ARG A 191 10.09 0.73 7.65
N TRP A 192 10.98 0.64 6.69
CA TRP A 192 10.80 -0.17 5.50
C TRP A 192 11.90 -1.21 5.37
N THR A 193 11.51 -2.41 5.05
CA THR A 193 12.42 -3.46 4.60
C THR A 193 12.31 -3.55 3.08
N CYS A 194 13.43 -3.41 2.38
CA CYS A 194 13.45 -3.37 0.93
C CYS A 194 14.38 -4.46 0.40
N GLU A 195 13.87 -5.30 -0.49
CA GLU A 195 14.66 -6.33 -1.16
C GLU A 195 15.68 -5.73 -2.13
N ASP A 196 16.66 -6.52 -2.52
CA ASP A 196 17.65 -6.11 -3.50
C ASP A 196 17.08 -6.18 -4.93
N LEU A 197 17.71 -5.46 -5.85
CA LEU A 197 17.32 -5.41 -7.24
C LEU A 197 17.42 -6.80 -7.90
N THR A 198 16.32 -7.27 -8.48
CA THR A 198 16.23 -8.60 -9.10
C THR A 198 15.41 -8.58 -10.38
N ASN A 199 15.50 -9.65 -11.18
CA ASN A 199 14.64 -9.86 -12.34
C ASN A 199 13.34 -10.61 -12.00
N GLU A 200 13.28 -11.24 -10.84
CA GLU A 200 12.12 -12.01 -10.40
C GLU A 200 11.80 -11.69 -8.95
N ILE A 201 10.55 -11.39 -8.66
CA ILE A 201 10.10 -10.97 -7.33
C ILE A 201 8.76 -11.60 -6.99
N ILE A 202 8.56 -11.86 -5.71
CA ILE A 202 7.24 -12.20 -5.16
C ILE A 202 6.58 -10.92 -4.67
N TYR A 203 5.40 -10.61 -5.20
CA TYR A 203 4.65 -9.44 -4.76
C TYR A 203 3.16 -9.76 -4.70
N LEU A 204 2.54 -9.51 -3.56
CA LEU A 204 1.18 -9.95 -3.24
C LEU A 204 1.03 -11.47 -3.43
N ASP A 205 0.18 -11.90 -4.35
CA ASP A 205 -0.03 -13.31 -4.70
C ASP A 205 0.55 -13.69 -6.08
N LEU A 206 1.54 -12.93 -6.55
CA LEU A 206 2.20 -13.10 -7.84
C LEU A 206 3.70 -13.36 -7.70
N VAL A 207 4.24 -14.20 -8.58
CA VAL A 207 5.65 -14.17 -8.98
C VAL A 207 5.72 -13.35 -10.25
N ILE A 208 6.44 -12.26 -10.23
CA ILE A 208 6.61 -11.33 -11.35
C ILE A 208 8.04 -11.44 -11.84
N ARG A 209 8.22 -11.75 -13.11
CA ARG A 209 9.53 -11.85 -13.75
C ARG A 209 9.64 -10.86 -14.89
N LEU A 210 10.74 -10.16 -14.95
CA LEU A 210 11.09 -9.23 -16.03
C LEU A 210 12.19 -9.84 -16.88
N ASP A 211 11.82 -10.25 -18.13
CA ASP A 211 12.72 -10.82 -19.13
C ASP A 211 12.70 -9.94 -20.38
N ASP A 212 13.84 -9.41 -20.79
CA ASP A 212 14.00 -8.59 -22.01
C ASP A 212 12.92 -7.51 -22.15
N GLY A 213 12.64 -6.78 -21.06
CA GLY A 213 11.65 -5.70 -21.01
C GLY A 213 10.19 -6.18 -21.05
N LYS A 214 9.93 -7.46 -20.90
CA LYS A 214 8.59 -8.06 -20.85
C LYS A 214 8.32 -8.68 -19.49
N PHE A 215 7.12 -8.48 -18.99
CA PHE A 215 6.68 -9.08 -17.75
C PHE A 215 6.06 -10.45 -18.00
N LYS A 216 6.40 -11.40 -17.12
CA LYS A 216 5.78 -12.72 -17.00
C LYS A 216 5.24 -12.88 -15.61
N PHE A 217 4.05 -13.46 -15.48
CA PHE A 217 3.37 -13.63 -14.21
C PHE A 217 3.08 -15.08 -13.93
N LYS A 218 3.17 -15.45 -12.66
CA LYS A 218 2.74 -16.74 -12.15
C LYS A 218 2.09 -16.51 -10.79
N THR A 219 1.00 -17.20 -10.50
CA THR A 219 0.40 -17.18 -9.15
C THR A 219 1.38 -17.72 -8.13
N TYR A 220 1.63 -16.95 -7.07
CA TYR A 220 2.44 -17.37 -5.96
C TYR A 220 1.61 -18.12 -4.92
N GLN A 221 2.13 -19.23 -4.45
CA GLN A 221 1.56 -20.01 -3.35
C GLN A 221 2.63 -20.17 -2.27
N LYS A 222 2.30 -19.78 -1.05
CA LYS A 222 3.21 -19.98 0.10
C LYS A 222 3.51 -21.47 0.26
N THR A 223 4.76 -21.81 0.49
CA THR A 223 5.26 -23.20 0.58
C THR A 223 4.56 -24.03 1.68
N LEU A 224 4.06 -23.36 2.73
CA LEU A 224 3.30 -23.97 3.84
C LEU A 224 1.78 -23.82 3.68
N ASN A 225 1.28 -23.62 2.46
CA ASN A 225 -0.15 -23.61 2.23
C ASN A 225 -0.71 -25.04 2.40
N LEU A 226 -1.25 -25.33 3.56
CA LEU A 226 -1.77 -26.65 3.91
C LEU A 226 -3.11 -26.99 3.23
N TYR A 227 -3.65 -26.10 2.37
CA TYR A 227 -4.95 -26.26 1.71
C TYR A 227 -6.07 -26.70 2.67
N LEU A 228 -6.02 -26.22 3.92
CA LEU A 228 -7.01 -26.51 4.94
C LEU A 228 -8.32 -25.79 4.60
N TYR A 229 -9.09 -26.41 3.73
CA TYR A 229 -10.42 -25.93 3.42
C TYR A 229 -11.38 -26.25 4.57
N ILE A 230 -12.39 -25.40 4.71
CA ILE A 230 -13.46 -25.60 5.68
C ILE A 230 -14.18 -26.91 5.34
N PRO A 231 -14.20 -27.91 6.24
CA PRO A 231 -14.87 -29.17 5.95
C PRO A 231 -16.39 -28.97 5.80
N PRO A 232 -17.06 -29.80 4.96
CA PRO A 232 -18.50 -29.66 4.68
C PRO A 232 -19.41 -29.67 5.92
N HIS A 233 -18.99 -30.32 6.98
CA HIS A 233 -19.75 -30.45 8.25
C HIS A 233 -19.33 -29.39 9.29
N SER A 234 -18.59 -28.41 8.91
CA SER A 234 -18.16 -27.32 9.82
C SER A 234 -19.34 -26.44 10.20
N ALA A 235 -19.40 -26.00 11.47
CA ALA A 235 -20.44 -25.13 12.02
C ALA A 235 -20.35 -23.65 11.55
N HIS A 236 -19.92 -23.42 10.33
CA HIS A 236 -19.87 -22.08 9.74
C HIS A 236 -21.25 -21.66 9.23
N PRO A 237 -21.51 -20.33 9.16
CA PRO A 237 -22.76 -19.82 8.60
C PRO A 237 -23.04 -20.34 7.19
N PRO A 238 -24.32 -20.49 6.79
CA PRO A 238 -24.69 -20.88 5.43
C PRO A 238 -24.05 -19.95 4.38
N GLY A 239 -23.52 -20.52 3.32
CA GLY A 239 -22.90 -19.78 2.21
C GLY A 239 -21.38 -19.60 2.29
N VAL A 240 -20.75 -19.78 3.46
CA VAL A 240 -19.29 -19.63 3.62
C VAL A 240 -18.52 -20.61 2.71
N GLN A 241 -18.95 -21.86 2.63
CA GLN A 241 -18.32 -22.86 1.75
C GLN A 241 -18.45 -22.48 0.27
N LYS A 242 -19.63 -22.02 -0.14
CA LYS A 242 -19.86 -21.55 -1.51
C LYS A 242 -18.97 -20.36 -1.84
N SER A 243 -18.88 -19.37 -0.94
CA SER A 243 -18.04 -18.20 -1.10
C SER A 243 -16.55 -18.56 -1.16
N LEU A 244 -16.10 -19.55 -0.36
CA LEU A 244 -14.74 -20.06 -0.40
C LEU A 244 -14.41 -20.67 -1.76
N ILE A 245 -15.28 -21.53 -2.28
CA ILE A 245 -15.10 -22.18 -3.59
C ILE A 245 -15.04 -21.12 -4.70
N PHE A 246 -15.99 -20.16 -4.70
CA PHE A 246 -15.97 -19.07 -5.67
C PHE A 246 -14.70 -18.21 -5.58
N GLY A 247 -14.26 -17.87 -4.37
CA GLY A 247 -13.02 -17.13 -4.16
C GLY A 247 -11.79 -17.87 -4.68
N CYS A 248 -11.70 -19.19 -4.43
CA CYS A 248 -10.64 -20.03 -4.97
C CYS A 248 -10.68 -20.10 -6.50
N LEU A 249 -11.86 -20.33 -7.08
CA LEU A 249 -12.02 -20.35 -8.54
C LEU A 249 -11.63 -19.02 -9.17
N GLN A 250 -12.09 -17.91 -8.61
CA GLN A 250 -11.76 -16.58 -9.11
C GLN A 250 -10.25 -16.29 -9.04
N LYS A 251 -9.58 -16.74 -7.97
CA LYS A 251 -8.13 -16.56 -7.81
C LYS A 251 -7.31 -17.31 -8.86
N TYR A 252 -7.75 -18.49 -9.32
CA TYR A 252 -6.98 -19.35 -10.23
C TYR A 252 -7.49 -19.33 -11.67
N TRP A 253 -8.64 -18.73 -11.94
CA TRP A 253 -9.22 -18.67 -13.29
C TRP A 253 -8.82 -17.42 -14.07
N ASN A 254 -8.44 -16.34 -13.39
CA ASN A 254 -7.94 -15.11 -14.01
C ASN A 254 -6.42 -15.17 -14.12
#